data_80267f714ff090d19363f0d3cc1397a8
#
_entry.id   80267f714ff090d19363f0d3cc1397a8
#
_cell.length_a   1.000
_cell.length_b   1.000
_cell.length_c   1.000
_cell.angle_alpha   90.00
_cell.angle_beta   90.00
_cell.angle_gamma   90.00
#
_symmetry.space_group_name_H-M   'P 1'
#
loop_
_entity.id
_entity.type
_entity.pdbx_description
1 polymer ?
#
loop_
_entity_poly.entity_id
_entity_poly.type
_entity_poly.pdbx_seq_one_letter_code
_entity_poly.pdbx_strand_id
1 'polypeptide(L)'
;MTRIVLICVGLVVLAGCGGGTNSSTLPVVASTNVYGDIARQIGGSHVDVTSILTDPNADPHLFEPGTANGLAVAHARVAIQNGLGYDAFMSRLESAAPSSDRTVVTISDVLGVHGHDANPHLWYDVPALPKIATAIEQALAGADAAHASDYRTGLRTFIAALAPLQATVVQIRAAHAGAPVAYTEPVPGYLVEAAGLRNLSLSSFTLPIEEGSEPSARAVSAMTALATGHRIKALFYNSQAVSPITQRVRAAAKAAGVPVIGVSETVPAGLTFQAWQLKQARELQQALSG
;
A
#
# COMPACT_ATOMS: atom_id res chain seq x y z
N MET A 1 -68.64 -61.47 -11.72
CA MET A 1 -67.36 -61.51 -11.00
C MET A 1 -66.43 -60.39 -11.52
N THR A 2 -66.52 -59.23 -10.91
CA THR A 2 -65.81 -57.99 -11.37
C THR A 2 -64.60 -57.84 -10.52
N ARG A 3 -63.42 -57.87 -11.12
CA ARG A 3 -62.14 -57.66 -10.42
C ARG A 3 -61.80 -56.16 -10.45
N ILE A 4 -61.69 -55.54 -9.28
CA ILE A 4 -61.27 -54.19 -9.08
C ILE A 4 -59.71 -54.21 -8.96
N VAL A 5 -59.04 -53.51 -9.88
CA VAL A 5 -57.59 -53.29 -9.82
C VAL A 5 -57.36 -51.95 -9.13
N LEU A 6 -56.70 -52.00 -7.94
CA LEU A 6 -56.26 -50.81 -7.19
C LEU A 6 -54.92 -50.36 -7.75
N ILE A 7 -54.87 -49.16 -8.35
CA ILE A 7 -53.63 -48.55 -8.79
C ILE A 7 -53.15 -47.64 -7.63
N CYS A 8 -52.06 -48.03 -6.97
CA CYS A 8 -51.37 -47.16 -6.01
C CYS A 8 -50.46 -46.16 -6.77
N VAL A 9 -50.87 -44.90 -6.79
CA VAL A 9 -49.99 -43.81 -7.28
C VAL A 9 -49.04 -43.42 -6.18
N GLY A 10 -47.77 -43.80 -6.33
CA GLY A 10 -46.67 -43.37 -5.43
C GLY A 10 -46.28 -41.94 -5.72
N LEU A 11 -46.46 -41.06 -4.74
CA LEU A 11 -46.03 -39.68 -4.77
C LEU A 11 -44.51 -39.64 -4.49
N VAL A 12 -43.67 -39.44 -5.53
CA VAL A 12 -42.25 -39.22 -5.38
C VAL A 12 -42.03 -37.74 -5.03
N VAL A 13 -41.74 -37.45 -3.77
CA VAL A 13 -41.29 -36.13 -3.32
C VAL A 13 -39.80 -35.99 -3.68
N LEU A 14 -39.53 -35.29 -4.76
CA LEU A 14 -38.17 -34.83 -5.10
C LEU A 14 -37.76 -33.70 -4.10
N ALA A 15 -37.01 -34.07 -3.06
CA ALA A 15 -36.31 -33.11 -2.21
C ALA A 15 -35.19 -32.50 -3.04
N GLY A 16 -35.44 -31.36 -3.63
CA GLY A 16 -34.45 -30.54 -4.30
C GLY A 16 -33.49 -29.91 -3.28
N CYS A 17 -32.41 -30.61 -2.91
CA CYS A 17 -31.22 -29.99 -2.29
C CYS A 17 -30.44 -29.30 -3.39
N GLY A 18 -30.67 -28.02 -3.57
CA GLY A 18 -29.95 -27.20 -4.53
C GLY A 18 -29.85 -25.76 -4.06
N GLY A 19 -29.43 -25.58 -2.82
CA GLY A 19 -28.99 -24.28 -2.32
C GLY A 19 -27.48 -24.11 -2.51
N GLY A 20 -27.03 -24.06 -3.74
CA GLY A 20 -25.71 -23.44 -4.04
C GLY A 20 -25.85 -21.94 -3.78
N THR A 21 -25.48 -21.48 -2.61
CA THR A 21 -25.20 -20.06 -2.39
C THR A 21 -24.01 -19.70 -3.28
N ASN A 22 -24.29 -19.18 -4.48
CA ASN A 22 -23.31 -18.34 -5.17
C ASN A 22 -23.08 -17.13 -4.27
N SER A 23 -22.21 -17.25 -3.28
CA SER A 23 -21.72 -16.09 -2.56
C SER A 23 -20.87 -15.32 -3.56
N SER A 24 -21.47 -14.33 -4.20
CA SER A 24 -20.71 -13.40 -5.02
C SER A 24 -19.74 -12.68 -4.09
N THR A 25 -18.44 -12.77 -4.39
CA THR A 25 -17.40 -12.04 -3.66
C THR A 25 -17.66 -10.53 -3.74
N LEU A 26 -17.36 -9.81 -2.66
CA LEU A 26 -17.48 -8.36 -2.60
C LEU A 26 -16.44 -7.72 -3.53
N PRO A 27 -16.85 -6.98 -4.59
CA PRO A 27 -15.89 -6.31 -5.47
C PRO A 27 -15.26 -5.09 -4.78
N VAL A 28 -13.94 -5.10 -4.69
CA VAL A 28 -13.12 -4.07 -4.08
C VAL A 28 -12.14 -3.53 -5.11
N VAL A 29 -11.98 -2.23 -5.20
CA VAL A 29 -10.91 -1.60 -5.98
C VAL A 29 -9.97 -0.86 -5.04
N ALA A 30 -8.67 -1.00 -5.25
CA ALA A 30 -7.64 -0.24 -4.54
C ALA A 30 -6.79 0.55 -5.54
N SER A 31 -6.44 1.77 -5.21
CA SER A 31 -5.59 2.61 -6.07
C SER A 31 -4.23 1.96 -6.32
N THR A 32 -3.68 1.29 -5.30
CA THR A 32 -2.40 0.60 -5.37
C THR A 32 -2.49 -0.83 -4.88
N ASN A 33 -1.53 -1.67 -5.24
CA ASN A 33 -1.43 -3.02 -4.70
C ASN A 33 -1.06 -3.04 -3.21
N VAL A 34 -0.61 -1.94 -2.64
CA VAL A 34 -0.36 -1.76 -1.20
C VAL A 34 -1.67 -1.94 -0.42
N TYR A 35 -2.66 -1.11 -0.71
CA TYR A 35 -3.98 -1.20 -0.07
C TYR A 35 -4.75 -2.43 -0.53
N GLY A 36 -4.53 -2.85 -1.78
CA GLY A 36 -5.12 -4.07 -2.30
C GLY A 36 -4.64 -5.33 -1.57
N ASP A 37 -3.37 -5.42 -1.19
CA ASP A 37 -2.85 -6.54 -0.42
C ASP A 37 -3.43 -6.54 1.01
N ILE A 38 -3.52 -5.37 1.66
CA ILE A 38 -4.17 -5.24 2.96
C ILE A 38 -5.63 -5.70 2.90
N ALA A 39 -6.37 -5.24 1.89
CA ALA A 39 -7.77 -5.62 1.70
C ALA A 39 -7.94 -7.12 1.45
N ARG A 40 -7.08 -7.74 0.64
CA ARG A 40 -7.09 -9.21 0.42
C ARG A 40 -6.81 -9.99 1.68
N GLN A 41 -5.85 -9.57 2.48
CA GLN A 41 -5.51 -10.26 3.74
C GLN A 41 -6.64 -10.16 4.77
N ILE A 42 -7.35 -9.03 4.81
CA ILE A 42 -8.49 -8.83 5.72
C ILE A 42 -9.75 -9.54 5.19
N GLY A 43 -10.01 -9.43 3.90
CA GLY A 43 -11.23 -9.92 3.26
C GLY A 43 -11.22 -11.42 2.97
N GLY A 44 -10.04 -12.02 2.82
CA GLY A 44 -9.90 -13.45 2.50
C GLY A 44 -10.63 -13.82 1.21
N SER A 45 -11.37 -14.92 1.25
CA SER A 45 -12.14 -15.43 0.10
C SER A 45 -13.46 -14.69 -0.16
N HIS A 46 -13.83 -13.74 0.71
CA HIS A 46 -15.10 -13.01 0.58
C HIS A 46 -14.97 -11.74 -0.29
N VAL A 47 -13.76 -11.36 -0.68
CA VAL A 47 -13.52 -10.17 -1.51
C VAL A 47 -12.90 -10.54 -2.85
N ASP A 48 -13.24 -9.79 -3.88
CA ASP A 48 -12.53 -9.77 -5.17
C ASP A 48 -11.86 -8.41 -5.34
N VAL A 49 -10.53 -8.39 -5.15
CA VAL A 49 -9.77 -7.13 -5.07
C VAL A 49 -9.01 -6.88 -6.37
N THR A 50 -9.39 -5.83 -7.06
CA THR A 50 -8.63 -5.24 -8.18
C THR A 50 -7.75 -4.11 -7.66
N SER A 51 -6.44 -4.22 -7.85
CA SER A 51 -5.50 -3.11 -7.62
C SER A 51 -5.17 -2.44 -8.95
N ILE A 52 -5.22 -1.10 -9.00
CA ILE A 52 -5.02 -0.35 -10.24
C ILE A 52 -3.53 -0.22 -10.53
N LEU A 53 -2.77 0.35 -9.61
CA LEU A 53 -1.33 0.55 -9.75
C LEU A 53 -0.61 -0.64 -9.14
N THR A 54 0.00 -1.47 -9.98
CA THR A 54 0.61 -2.75 -9.56
C THR A 54 1.99 -2.99 -10.13
N ASP A 55 2.44 -2.23 -11.14
CA ASP A 55 3.72 -2.44 -11.78
C ASP A 55 4.86 -2.00 -10.84
N PRO A 56 5.75 -2.92 -10.43
CA PRO A 56 6.86 -2.58 -9.53
C PRO A 56 7.99 -1.81 -10.22
N ASN A 57 7.91 -1.61 -11.53
CA ASN A 57 8.92 -0.89 -12.30
C ASN A 57 8.40 0.42 -12.88
N ALA A 58 7.08 0.68 -12.81
CA ALA A 58 6.50 1.93 -13.27
C ALA A 58 6.63 3.01 -12.20
N ASP A 59 6.89 4.23 -12.66
CA ASP A 59 6.80 5.42 -11.83
C ASP A 59 5.32 5.72 -11.54
N PRO A 60 4.88 5.69 -10.27
CA PRO A 60 3.49 5.93 -9.92
C PRO A 60 2.99 7.33 -10.29
N HIS A 61 3.87 8.32 -10.30
CA HIS A 61 3.53 9.71 -10.61
C HIS A 61 3.19 9.92 -12.10
N LEU A 62 3.65 9.00 -12.97
CA LEU A 62 3.40 9.02 -14.41
C LEU A 62 2.25 8.08 -14.83
N PHE A 63 1.55 7.48 -13.84
CA PHE A 63 0.52 6.50 -14.13
C PHE A 63 -0.76 7.12 -14.69
N GLU A 64 -1.23 6.58 -15.83
CA GLU A 64 -2.52 6.91 -16.42
C GLU A 64 -3.44 5.66 -16.47
N PRO A 65 -4.65 5.74 -15.90
CA PRO A 65 -5.57 4.60 -15.87
C PRO A 65 -6.18 4.34 -17.24
N GLY A 66 -6.26 3.06 -17.62
CA GLY A 66 -6.97 2.62 -18.82
C GLY A 66 -8.46 2.32 -18.58
N THR A 67 -9.17 1.93 -19.66
CA THR A 67 -10.60 1.60 -19.61
C THR A 67 -10.94 0.50 -18.61
N ALA A 68 -10.08 -0.52 -18.47
CA ALA A 68 -10.29 -1.61 -17.51
C ALA A 68 -10.33 -1.11 -16.06
N ASN A 69 -9.53 -0.09 -15.72
CA ASN A 69 -9.53 0.55 -14.41
C ASN A 69 -10.85 1.28 -14.15
N GLY A 70 -11.39 1.96 -15.17
CA GLY A 70 -12.72 2.59 -15.10
C GLY A 70 -13.85 1.58 -14.83
N LEU A 71 -13.82 0.42 -15.47
CA LEU A 71 -14.77 -0.66 -15.24
C LEU A 71 -14.64 -1.24 -13.83
N ALA A 72 -13.42 -1.45 -13.34
CA ALA A 72 -13.19 -1.92 -11.98
C ALA A 72 -13.77 -0.95 -10.93
N VAL A 73 -13.55 0.36 -11.10
CA VAL A 73 -14.14 1.38 -10.23
C VAL A 73 -15.66 1.41 -10.34
N ALA A 74 -16.23 1.28 -11.56
CA ALA A 74 -17.69 1.30 -11.77
C ALA A 74 -18.41 0.15 -11.03
N HIS A 75 -17.79 -1.03 -10.96
CA HIS A 75 -18.36 -2.21 -10.31
C HIS A 75 -18.02 -2.34 -8.81
N ALA A 76 -17.07 -1.55 -8.30
CA ALA A 76 -16.62 -1.65 -6.93
C ALA A 76 -17.70 -1.24 -5.92
N ARG A 77 -17.86 -2.02 -4.85
CA ARG A 77 -18.64 -1.70 -3.65
C ARG A 77 -17.79 -1.02 -2.58
N VAL A 78 -16.49 -1.25 -2.60
CA VAL A 78 -15.51 -0.56 -1.77
C VAL A 78 -14.37 -0.07 -2.66
N ALA A 79 -14.05 1.22 -2.57
CA ALA A 79 -12.89 1.83 -3.21
C ALA A 79 -11.92 2.32 -2.13
N ILE A 80 -10.64 2.00 -2.28
CA ILE A 80 -9.60 2.36 -1.32
C ILE A 80 -8.56 3.19 -2.06
N GLN A 81 -8.33 4.42 -1.59
CA GLN A 81 -7.39 5.36 -2.17
C GLN A 81 -6.52 6.02 -1.10
N ASN A 82 -5.34 6.47 -1.50
CA ASN A 82 -4.40 7.13 -0.61
C ASN A 82 -4.84 8.56 -0.24
N GLY A 83 -5.20 9.35 -1.23
CA GLY A 83 -5.42 10.78 -1.10
C GLY A 83 -4.13 11.60 -1.24
N LEU A 84 -4.15 12.86 -0.82
CA LEU A 84 -3.02 13.82 -0.90
C LEU A 84 -2.51 14.04 -2.34
N GLY A 85 -3.35 13.81 -3.34
CA GLY A 85 -2.96 13.96 -4.75
C GLY A 85 -2.21 12.78 -5.35
N TYR A 86 -1.73 11.83 -4.55
CA TYR A 86 -0.95 10.67 -5.01
C TYR A 86 -1.68 9.84 -6.07
N ASP A 87 -2.95 9.57 -5.83
CA ASP A 87 -3.81 8.77 -6.69
C ASP A 87 -5.03 9.57 -7.22
N ALA A 88 -4.79 10.81 -7.63
CA ALA A 88 -5.83 11.72 -8.14
C ALA A 88 -6.63 11.13 -9.31
N PHE A 89 -6.12 10.11 -10.00
CA PHE A 89 -6.86 9.37 -11.00
C PHE A 89 -8.09 8.65 -10.43
N MET A 90 -8.07 8.22 -9.15
CA MET A 90 -9.21 7.58 -8.49
C MET A 90 -10.42 8.50 -8.48
N SER A 91 -10.26 9.74 -8.02
CA SER A 91 -11.35 10.72 -7.98
C SER A 91 -11.94 11.00 -9.37
N ARG A 92 -11.10 11.00 -10.42
CA ARG A 92 -11.58 11.14 -11.81
C ARG A 92 -12.40 9.93 -12.26
N LEU A 93 -11.94 8.71 -11.96
CA LEU A 93 -12.66 7.47 -12.28
C LEU A 93 -13.97 7.36 -11.51
N GLU A 94 -13.99 7.71 -10.23
CA GLU A 94 -15.19 7.74 -9.39
C GLU A 94 -16.22 8.74 -9.89
N SER A 95 -15.76 9.92 -10.29
CA SER A 95 -16.64 10.96 -10.87
C SER A 95 -17.22 10.55 -12.22
N ALA A 96 -16.46 9.78 -13.01
CA ALA A 96 -16.94 9.25 -14.30
C ALA A 96 -17.94 8.08 -14.13
N ALA A 97 -17.92 7.40 -12.98
CA ALA A 97 -18.81 6.29 -12.65
C ALA A 97 -19.40 6.46 -11.24
N PRO A 98 -20.28 7.44 -11.01
CA PRO A 98 -20.85 7.70 -9.69
C PRO A 98 -21.72 6.53 -9.22
N SER A 99 -21.61 6.17 -7.94
CA SER A 99 -22.38 5.10 -7.31
C SER A 99 -22.67 5.45 -5.85
N SER A 100 -23.95 5.42 -5.47
CA SER A 100 -24.38 5.57 -4.08
C SER A 100 -24.09 4.33 -3.22
N ASP A 101 -23.85 3.20 -3.87
CA ASP A 101 -23.61 1.92 -3.20
C ASP A 101 -22.12 1.64 -2.95
N ARG A 102 -21.26 2.54 -3.41
CA ARG A 102 -19.81 2.45 -3.21
C ARG A 102 -19.40 3.21 -1.96
N THR A 103 -18.70 2.51 -1.06
CA THR A 103 -17.98 3.15 0.06
C THR A 103 -16.57 3.50 -0.40
N VAL A 104 -16.18 4.76 -0.25
CA VAL A 104 -14.80 5.23 -0.54
C VAL A 104 -14.04 5.39 0.77
N VAL A 105 -12.87 4.78 0.86
CA VAL A 105 -11.93 4.91 1.98
C VAL A 105 -10.73 5.71 1.49
N THR A 106 -10.63 6.96 1.90
CA THR A 106 -9.45 7.80 1.64
C THR A 106 -8.53 7.74 2.85
N ILE A 107 -7.37 7.17 2.70
CA ILE A 107 -6.45 6.89 3.82
C ILE A 107 -5.95 8.18 4.47
N SER A 108 -5.69 9.23 3.71
CA SER A 108 -5.32 10.53 4.28
C SER A 108 -6.41 11.08 5.22
N ASP A 109 -7.69 10.95 4.88
CA ASP A 109 -8.80 11.37 5.72
C ASP A 109 -8.91 10.51 6.98
N VAL A 110 -8.73 9.18 6.83
CA VAL A 110 -8.67 8.24 7.95
C VAL A 110 -7.60 8.64 8.96
N LEU A 111 -6.44 9.07 8.49
CA LEU A 111 -5.33 9.46 9.36
C LEU A 111 -5.43 10.92 9.84
N GLY A 112 -6.23 11.75 9.20
CA GLY A 112 -6.33 13.19 9.46
C GLY A 112 -5.12 13.95 8.90
N VAL A 113 -4.48 13.43 7.85
CA VAL A 113 -3.34 14.06 7.18
C VAL A 113 -3.85 14.87 6.01
N HIS A 114 -3.59 16.18 6.03
CA HIS A 114 -4.05 17.12 5.02
C HIS A 114 -2.95 18.13 4.67
N GLY A 115 -3.09 18.80 3.55
CA GLY A 115 -2.18 19.84 3.09
C GLY A 115 -1.40 19.45 1.85
N HIS A 116 -1.06 20.45 1.05
CA HIS A 116 -0.36 20.27 -0.23
C HIS A 116 1.06 19.71 -0.06
N ASP A 117 1.72 20.08 1.05
CA ASP A 117 3.11 19.67 1.31
C ASP A 117 3.21 18.42 2.19
N ALA A 118 2.06 17.75 2.47
CA ALA A 118 2.07 16.52 3.25
C ALA A 118 2.67 15.38 2.41
N ASN A 119 3.54 14.58 3.03
CA ASN A 119 4.11 13.40 2.40
C ASN A 119 3.00 12.38 2.10
N PRO A 120 2.77 11.98 0.83
CA PRO A 120 1.67 11.09 0.49
C PRO A 120 1.95 9.61 0.81
N HIS A 121 3.16 9.21 1.16
CA HIS A 121 3.57 7.82 1.33
C HIS A 121 3.10 7.23 2.68
N LEU A 122 1.79 7.31 2.94
CA LEU A 122 1.15 6.98 4.23
C LEU A 122 1.33 5.52 4.66
N TRP A 123 1.56 4.62 3.73
CA TRP A 123 1.80 3.19 4.01
C TRP A 123 3.18 2.89 4.61
N TYR A 124 4.08 3.89 4.69
CA TYR A 124 5.32 3.82 5.43
C TYR A 124 5.17 4.29 6.89
N ASP A 125 4.01 4.79 7.28
CA ASP A 125 3.70 5.15 8.67
C ASP A 125 3.37 3.89 9.49
N VAL A 126 4.42 3.20 9.95
CA VAL A 126 4.29 1.93 10.67
C VAL A 126 3.38 2.03 11.90
N PRO A 127 3.42 3.08 12.72
CA PRO A 127 2.45 3.31 13.80
C PRO A 127 1.00 3.43 13.34
N ALA A 128 0.74 3.97 12.16
CA ALA A 128 -0.61 4.20 11.64
C ALA A 128 -1.24 2.97 10.97
N LEU A 129 -0.46 1.95 10.61
CA LEU A 129 -0.93 0.77 9.88
C LEU A 129 -2.14 0.07 10.52
N PRO A 130 -2.23 -0.10 11.86
CA PRO A 130 -3.42 -0.69 12.48
C PRO A 130 -4.68 0.15 12.24
N LYS A 131 -4.57 1.48 12.21
CA LYS A 131 -5.69 2.40 11.94
C LYS A 131 -6.14 2.31 10.48
N ILE A 132 -5.20 2.24 9.55
CA ILE A 132 -5.47 2.01 8.11
C ILE A 132 -6.21 0.68 7.92
N ALA A 133 -5.68 -0.41 8.48
CA ALA A 133 -6.28 -1.74 8.38
C ALA A 133 -7.70 -1.79 8.98
N THR A 134 -7.91 -1.11 10.11
CA THR A 134 -9.23 -1.03 10.75
C THR A 134 -10.25 -0.30 9.87
N ALA A 135 -9.87 0.80 9.24
CA ALA A 135 -10.75 1.54 8.33
C ALA A 135 -11.14 0.69 7.10
N ILE A 136 -10.19 -0.07 6.56
CA ILE A 136 -10.48 -1.02 5.47
C ILE A 136 -11.44 -2.12 5.93
N GLU A 137 -11.21 -2.73 7.10
CA GLU A 137 -12.12 -3.75 7.66
C GLU A 137 -13.53 -3.20 7.84
N GLN A 138 -13.67 -1.99 8.40
CA GLN A 138 -14.97 -1.37 8.62
C GLN A 138 -15.74 -1.13 7.31
N ALA A 139 -15.04 -0.73 6.26
CA ALA A 139 -15.64 -0.55 4.93
C ALA A 139 -16.10 -1.88 4.33
N LEU A 140 -15.29 -2.95 4.45
CA LEU A 140 -15.66 -4.29 4.00
C LEU A 140 -16.87 -4.81 4.78
N ALA A 141 -16.85 -4.70 6.12
CA ALA A 141 -17.95 -5.14 6.99
C ALA A 141 -19.24 -4.34 6.76
N GLY A 142 -19.14 -3.06 6.44
CA GLY A 142 -20.28 -2.21 6.09
C GLY A 142 -20.92 -2.58 4.75
N ALA A 143 -20.12 -2.94 3.75
CA ALA A 143 -20.57 -3.34 2.43
C ALA A 143 -21.07 -4.80 2.37
N ASP A 144 -20.58 -5.65 3.28
CA ASP A 144 -20.92 -7.09 3.38
C ASP A 144 -21.02 -7.53 4.85
N ALA A 145 -22.14 -7.18 5.48
CA ALA A 145 -22.40 -7.47 6.88
C ALA A 145 -22.46 -8.97 7.20
N ALA A 146 -22.78 -9.82 6.21
CA ALA A 146 -22.86 -11.26 6.40
C ALA A 146 -21.51 -11.88 6.80
N HIS A 147 -20.40 -11.31 6.31
CA HIS A 147 -19.03 -11.79 6.58
C HIS A 147 -18.23 -10.88 7.54
N ALA A 148 -18.89 -9.95 8.24
CA ALA A 148 -18.22 -9.01 9.14
C ALA A 148 -17.38 -9.68 10.26
N SER A 149 -17.74 -10.89 10.71
CA SER A 149 -16.95 -11.64 11.69
C SER A 149 -15.63 -12.14 11.11
N ASP A 150 -15.63 -12.52 9.85
CA ASP A 150 -14.47 -13.04 9.15
C ASP A 150 -13.49 -11.90 8.84
N TYR A 151 -14.00 -10.73 8.43
CA TYR A 151 -13.21 -9.51 8.27
C TYR A 151 -12.53 -9.07 9.57
N ARG A 152 -13.23 -9.10 10.71
CA ARG A 152 -12.62 -8.85 12.02
C ARG A 152 -11.53 -9.85 12.38
N THR A 153 -11.68 -11.10 11.95
CA THR A 153 -10.66 -12.13 12.16
C THR A 153 -9.44 -11.86 11.26
N GLY A 154 -9.66 -11.53 9.99
CA GLY A 154 -8.63 -11.11 9.06
C GLY A 154 -7.86 -9.89 9.56
N LEU A 155 -8.57 -8.86 10.07
CA LEU A 155 -7.94 -7.69 10.68
C LEU A 155 -7.01 -8.05 11.84
N ARG A 156 -7.47 -8.89 12.79
CA ARG A 156 -6.63 -9.33 13.91
C ARG A 156 -5.38 -10.06 13.44
N THR A 157 -5.52 -10.92 12.43
CA THR A 157 -4.40 -11.66 11.83
C THR A 157 -3.41 -10.70 11.14
N PHE A 158 -3.92 -9.74 10.37
CA PHE A 158 -3.10 -8.72 9.71
C PHE A 158 -2.32 -7.88 10.73
N ILE A 159 -2.98 -7.37 11.76
CA ILE A 159 -2.34 -6.56 12.81
C ILE A 159 -1.27 -7.38 13.56
N ALA A 160 -1.56 -8.64 13.91
CA ALA A 160 -0.58 -9.50 14.56
C ALA A 160 0.66 -9.74 13.68
N ALA A 161 0.48 -9.84 12.37
CA ALA A 161 1.58 -10.00 11.42
C ALA A 161 2.46 -8.75 11.25
N LEU A 162 2.04 -7.58 11.74
CA LEU A 162 2.87 -6.37 11.77
C LEU A 162 3.92 -6.39 12.90
N ALA A 163 3.78 -7.26 13.91
CA ALA A 163 4.63 -7.24 15.09
C ALA A 163 6.14 -7.31 14.81
N PRO A 164 6.65 -8.15 13.86
CA PRO A 164 8.08 -8.16 13.53
C PRO A 164 8.57 -6.82 12.93
N LEU A 165 7.76 -6.16 12.09
CA LEU A 165 8.08 -4.86 11.54
C LEU A 165 8.15 -3.79 12.64
N GLN A 166 7.13 -3.73 13.48
CA GLN A 166 7.06 -2.78 14.60
C GLN A 166 8.25 -2.98 15.56
N ALA A 167 8.57 -4.23 15.90
CA ALA A 167 9.71 -4.55 16.75
C ALA A 167 11.05 -4.09 16.13
N THR A 168 11.23 -4.30 14.81
CA THR A 168 12.44 -3.87 14.10
C THR A 168 12.57 -2.34 14.14
N VAL A 169 11.50 -1.59 13.89
CA VAL A 169 11.51 -0.12 13.95
C VAL A 169 11.83 0.38 15.37
N VAL A 170 11.27 -0.24 16.41
CA VAL A 170 11.58 0.08 17.81
C VAL A 170 13.06 -0.20 18.13
N GLN A 171 13.62 -1.31 17.65
CA GLN A 171 15.04 -1.64 17.84
C GLN A 171 15.95 -0.63 17.14
N ILE A 172 15.62 -0.22 15.90
CA ILE A 172 16.39 0.82 15.19
C ILE A 172 16.36 2.13 16.00
N ARG A 173 15.18 2.54 16.46
CA ARG A 173 15.03 3.74 17.28
C ARG A 173 15.85 3.67 18.57
N ALA A 174 15.83 2.54 19.26
CA ALA A 174 16.57 2.37 20.52
C ALA A 174 18.10 2.43 20.31
N ALA A 175 18.61 1.87 19.21
CA ALA A 175 20.04 1.76 18.96
C ALA A 175 20.63 2.96 18.16
N HIS A 176 19.83 3.61 17.32
CA HIS A 176 20.31 4.53 16.30
C HIS A 176 19.56 5.88 16.24
N ALA A 177 18.80 6.25 17.29
CA ALA A 177 18.09 7.53 17.30
C ALA A 177 19.02 8.70 16.98
N GLY A 178 18.56 9.60 16.10
CA GLY A 178 19.32 10.75 15.62
C GLY A 178 20.38 10.44 14.55
N ALA A 179 20.57 9.16 14.18
CA ALA A 179 21.48 8.81 13.10
C ALA A 179 21.04 9.49 11.78
N PRO A 180 21.97 10.16 11.07
CA PRO A 180 21.65 10.91 9.87
C PRO A 180 21.47 9.97 8.68
N VAL A 181 20.34 10.13 7.96
CA VAL A 181 20.04 9.43 6.71
C VAL A 181 19.60 10.43 5.65
N ALA A 182 19.54 9.99 4.40
CA ALA A 182 18.91 10.74 3.33
C ALA A 182 18.10 9.81 2.42
N TYR A 183 17.21 10.39 1.63
CA TYR A 183 16.46 9.68 0.60
C TYR A 183 16.44 10.50 -0.70
N THR A 184 16.35 9.82 -1.84
CA THR A 184 16.24 10.50 -3.14
C THR A 184 14.83 11.06 -3.37
N GLU A 185 13.86 10.57 -2.61
CA GLU A 185 12.45 10.92 -2.69
C GLU A 185 11.78 10.65 -1.33
N PRO A 186 10.73 11.37 -0.90
CA PRO A 186 10.20 11.29 0.47
C PRO A 186 9.51 9.97 0.84
N VAL A 187 9.57 8.95 -0.03
CA VAL A 187 8.93 7.64 0.15
C VAL A 187 9.07 7.05 1.56
N PRO A 188 10.30 6.90 2.14
CA PRO A 188 10.46 6.31 3.47
C PRO A 188 10.32 7.32 4.61
N GLY A 189 9.82 8.54 4.36
CA GLY A 189 9.82 9.63 5.34
C GLY A 189 9.22 9.26 6.68
N TYR A 190 8.04 8.64 6.68
CA TYR A 190 7.36 8.18 7.91
C TYR A 190 8.13 7.05 8.62
N LEU A 191 8.77 6.14 7.86
CA LEU A 191 9.62 5.10 8.47
C LEU A 191 10.84 5.73 9.15
N VAL A 192 11.48 6.71 8.52
CA VAL A 192 12.62 7.46 9.06
C VAL A 192 12.23 8.16 10.37
N GLU A 193 11.05 8.78 10.40
CA GLU A 193 10.50 9.44 11.58
C GLU A 193 10.17 8.42 12.69
N ALA A 194 9.44 7.34 12.36
CA ALA A 194 9.10 6.28 13.30
C ALA A 194 10.35 5.63 13.93
N ALA A 195 11.41 5.45 13.13
CA ALA A 195 12.69 4.95 13.59
C ALA A 195 13.54 5.99 14.37
N GLY A 196 13.05 7.24 14.53
CA GLY A 196 13.73 8.30 15.25
C GLY A 196 15.04 8.78 14.59
N LEU A 197 15.18 8.58 13.28
CA LEU A 197 16.35 8.96 12.51
C LEU A 197 16.26 10.43 12.07
N ARG A 198 17.40 11.03 11.76
CA ARG A 198 17.46 12.40 11.28
C ARG A 198 17.60 12.45 9.76
N ASN A 199 16.56 12.90 9.10
CA ASN A 199 16.59 13.15 7.66
C ASN A 199 17.46 14.38 7.34
N LEU A 200 18.43 14.22 6.43
CA LEU A 200 19.26 15.30 5.88
C LEU A 200 18.99 15.57 4.40
N SER A 201 17.98 14.92 3.81
CA SER A 201 17.61 15.19 2.41
C SER A 201 17.19 16.64 2.22
N LEU A 202 17.49 17.17 1.07
CA LEU A 202 17.15 18.55 0.70
C LEU A 202 15.82 18.54 -0.04
N SER A 203 14.81 19.25 0.46
CA SER A 203 13.52 19.40 -0.22
C SER A 203 13.68 19.95 -1.65
N SER A 204 14.66 20.85 -1.87
CA SER A 204 15.00 21.34 -3.22
C SER A 204 15.54 20.27 -4.18
N PHE A 205 15.86 19.06 -3.67
CA PHE A 205 16.19 17.90 -4.48
C PHE A 205 15.02 16.91 -4.53
N THR A 206 14.45 16.57 -3.38
CA THR A 206 13.46 15.48 -3.29
C THR A 206 12.10 15.82 -3.88
N LEU A 207 11.60 17.06 -3.68
CA LEU A 207 10.30 17.46 -4.22
C LEU A 207 10.26 17.52 -5.75
N PRO A 208 11.26 18.10 -6.46
CA PRO A 208 11.28 17.98 -7.92
C PRO A 208 11.26 16.53 -8.42
N ILE A 209 11.96 15.60 -7.76
CA ILE A 209 11.92 14.18 -8.15
C ILE A 209 10.52 13.61 -7.93
N GLU A 210 9.89 13.85 -6.79
CA GLU A 210 8.50 13.47 -6.47
C GLU A 210 7.50 14.00 -7.51
N GLU A 211 7.73 15.21 -8.01
CA GLU A 211 6.89 15.88 -9.02
C GLU A 211 7.24 15.49 -10.47
N GLY A 212 8.14 14.52 -10.68
CA GLY A 212 8.60 14.10 -12.00
C GLY A 212 9.40 15.16 -12.75
N SER A 213 10.00 16.12 -12.02
CA SER A 213 10.80 17.20 -12.59
C SER A 213 12.29 17.10 -12.19
N GLU A 214 13.17 17.91 -12.83
CA GLU A 214 14.59 17.87 -12.53
C GLU A 214 14.99 18.88 -11.44
N PRO A 215 15.68 18.44 -10.37
CA PRO A 215 16.23 19.34 -9.39
C PRO A 215 17.40 20.17 -9.98
N SER A 216 17.63 21.35 -9.42
CA SER A 216 18.73 22.21 -9.86
C SER A 216 20.10 21.55 -9.66
N ALA A 217 21.08 21.91 -10.50
CA ALA A 217 22.47 21.41 -10.38
C ALA A 217 23.07 21.64 -8.98
N ARG A 218 22.69 22.75 -8.32
CA ARG A 218 23.09 23.05 -6.94
C ARG A 218 22.51 22.05 -5.94
N ALA A 219 21.22 21.70 -6.08
CA ALA A 219 20.55 20.72 -5.23
C ALA A 219 21.16 19.31 -5.42
N VAL A 220 21.45 18.93 -6.67
CA VAL A 220 22.13 17.67 -7.00
C VAL A 220 23.52 17.61 -6.37
N SER A 221 24.33 18.67 -6.50
CA SER A 221 25.65 18.75 -5.90
C SER A 221 25.59 18.66 -4.37
N ALA A 222 24.67 19.40 -3.74
CA ALA A 222 24.51 19.40 -2.30
C ALA A 222 24.04 18.03 -1.76
N MET A 223 23.09 17.36 -2.46
CA MET A 223 22.63 16.01 -2.11
C MET A 223 23.76 14.98 -2.27
N THR A 224 24.54 15.07 -3.34
CA THR A 224 25.72 14.21 -3.56
C THR A 224 26.76 14.40 -2.44
N ALA A 225 26.99 15.66 -2.00
CA ALA A 225 27.94 15.99 -0.94
C ALA A 225 27.55 15.39 0.43
N LEU A 226 26.28 15.05 0.69
CA LEU A 226 25.90 14.34 1.90
C LEU A 226 26.53 12.94 1.96
N ALA A 227 26.58 12.26 0.84
CA ALA A 227 27.15 10.92 0.75
C ALA A 227 28.70 10.97 0.68
N THR A 228 29.27 11.75 -0.24
CA THR A 228 30.74 11.83 -0.42
C THR A 228 31.46 12.44 0.78
N GLY A 229 30.78 13.27 1.55
CA GLY A 229 31.28 13.83 2.82
C GLY A 229 30.99 12.97 4.05
N HIS A 230 30.50 11.74 3.89
CA HIS A 230 30.11 10.82 4.98
C HIS A 230 29.18 11.42 6.04
N ARG A 231 28.31 12.35 5.61
CA ARG A 231 27.37 13.04 6.50
C ARG A 231 26.13 12.22 6.81
N ILE A 232 25.88 11.15 6.05
CA ILE A 232 24.75 10.22 6.21
C ILE A 232 25.27 8.79 6.40
N LYS A 233 24.53 8.03 7.19
CA LYS A 233 24.81 6.61 7.47
C LYS A 233 24.18 5.68 6.43
N ALA A 234 23.10 6.11 5.78
CA ALA A 234 22.43 5.37 4.72
C ALA A 234 21.71 6.34 3.76
N LEU A 235 21.60 5.90 2.50
CA LEU A 235 20.80 6.56 1.48
C LEU A 235 19.65 5.62 1.08
N PHE A 236 18.40 6.08 1.23
CA PHE A 236 17.26 5.42 0.60
C PHE A 236 17.13 5.86 -0.85
N TYR A 237 16.91 4.90 -1.72
CA TYR A 237 16.80 5.09 -3.15
C TYR A 237 15.49 4.51 -3.66
N ASN A 238 14.60 5.35 -4.18
CA ASN A 238 13.38 4.85 -4.83
C ASN A 238 13.75 4.13 -6.14
N SER A 239 13.39 2.84 -6.22
CA SER A 239 13.68 1.99 -7.38
C SER A 239 12.71 2.22 -8.54
N GLN A 240 11.65 3.00 -8.34
CA GLN A 240 10.63 3.31 -9.34
C GLN A 240 10.82 4.69 -9.97
N ALA A 241 11.35 5.68 -9.24
CA ALA A 241 11.70 7.01 -9.75
C ALA A 241 13.17 7.06 -10.21
N VAL A 242 13.47 6.36 -11.29
CA VAL A 242 14.83 6.20 -11.82
C VAL A 242 15.13 7.23 -12.91
N SER A 243 16.06 8.14 -12.63
CA SER A 243 16.59 9.13 -13.59
C SER A 243 18.11 9.15 -13.59
N PRO A 244 18.77 9.74 -14.61
CA PRO A 244 20.22 9.93 -14.59
C PRO A 244 20.71 10.69 -13.35
N ILE A 245 19.88 11.58 -12.82
CA ILE A 245 20.19 12.37 -11.62
C ILE A 245 20.15 11.52 -10.36
N THR A 246 19.07 10.76 -10.13
CA THR A 246 18.95 9.86 -8.97
C THR A 246 20.00 8.77 -9.01
N GLN A 247 20.31 8.23 -10.20
CA GLN A 247 21.40 7.25 -10.38
C GLN A 247 22.77 7.83 -10.04
N ARG A 248 23.05 9.09 -10.36
CA ARG A 248 24.30 9.78 -10.01
C ARG A 248 24.47 9.88 -8.48
N VAL A 249 23.44 10.31 -7.76
CA VAL A 249 23.46 10.38 -6.29
C VAL A 249 23.67 8.99 -5.68
N ARG A 250 22.97 7.97 -6.21
CA ARG A 250 23.13 6.57 -5.81
C ARG A 250 24.56 6.07 -6.04
N ALA A 251 25.13 6.34 -7.21
CA ALA A 251 26.49 5.93 -7.56
C ALA A 251 27.54 6.59 -6.64
N ALA A 252 27.37 7.89 -6.36
CA ALA A 252 28.22 8.62 -5.45
C ALA A 252 28.18 8.06 -4.01
N ALA A 253 26.98 7.71 -3.52
CA ALA A 253 26.82 7.06 -2.22
C ALA A 253 27.55 5.72 -2.16
N LYS A 254 27.36 4.87 -3.18
CA LYS A 254 28.07 3.57 -3.27
C LYS A 254 29.59 3.74 -3.33
N ALA A 255 30.09 4.68 -4.14
CA ALA A 255 31.53 4.95 -4.25
C ALA A 255 32.13 5.46 -2.95
N ALA A 256 31.35 6.18 -2.14
CA ALA A 256 31.74 6.64 -0.81
C ALA A 256 31.57 5.57 0.30
N GLY A 257 31.15 4.35 -0.03
CA GLY A 257 30.90 3.30 0.96
C GLY A 257 29.64 3.53 1.83
N VAL A 258 28.76 4.46 1.44
CA VAL A 258 27.49 4.69 2.13
C VAL A 258 26.49 3.62 1.67
N PRO A 259 25.89 2.82 2.59
CA PRO A 259 24.87 1.85 2.27
C PRO A 259 23.69 2.48 1.52
N VAL A 260 23.23 1.80 0.48
CA VAL A 260 22.05 2.21 -0.31
C VAL A 260 20.95 1.21 -0.11
N ILE A 261 19.82 1.65 0.42
CA ILE A 261 18.63 0.86 0.69
C ILE A 261 17.60 1.13 -0.41
N GLY A 262 17.18 0.08 -1.11
CA GLY A 262 16.11 0.19 -2.10
C GLY A 262 14.76 0.31 -1.42
N VAL A 263 13.97 1.33 -1.81
CA VAL A 263 12.57 1.46 -1.44
C VAL A 263 11.71 1.44 -2.70
N SER A 264 10.43 1.13 -2.56
CA SER A 264 9.45 1.13 -3.63
C SER A 264 8.09 1.60 -3.10
N GLU A 265 7.19 1.95 -4.00
CA GLU A 265 5.86 2.46 -3.68
C GLU A 265 4.77 1.42 -3.93
N THR A 266 5.14 0.31 -4.54
CA THR A 266 4.28 -0.85 -4.76
C THR A 266 4.86 -2.08 -4.10
N VAL A 267 4.00 -2.99 -3.68
CA VAL A 267 4.41 -4.28 -3.11
C VAL A 267 5.03 -5.13 -4.21
N PRO A 268 6.29 -5.58 -4.08
CA PRO A 268 6.93 -6.43 -5.07
C PRO A 268 6.23 -7.79 -5.20
N ALA A 269 6.29 -8.35 -6.41
CA ALA A 269 5.68 -9.65 -6.69
C ALA A 269 6.16 -10.74 -5.72
N GLY A 270 5.22 -11.55 -5.22
CA GLY A 270 5.50 -12.66 -4.31
C GLY A 270 5.72 -12.27 -2.84
N LEU A 271 5.62 -11.00 -2.50
CA LEU A 271 5.66 -10.53 -1.12
C LEU A 271 4.27 -10.10 -0.64
N THR A 272 4.04 -10.24 0.66
CA THR A 272 2.96 -9.55 1.36
C THR A 272 3.42 -8.16 1.78
N PHE A 273 2.48 -7.27 2.09
CA PHE A 273 2.76 -5.94 2.64
C PHE A 273 3.76 -5.98 3.81
N GLN A 274 3.51 -6.85 4.79
CA GLN A 274 4.35 -6.96 5.98
C GLN A 274 5.76 -7.47 5.65
N ALA A 275 5.87 -8.47 4.79
CA ALA A 275 7.17 -9.03 4.39
C ALA A 275 8.02 -8.00 3.64
N TRP A 276 7.39 -7.23 2.75
CA TRP A 276 8.03 -6.16 2.02
C TRP A 276 8.54 -5.04 2.94
N GLN A 277 7.68 -4.50 3.82
CA GLN A 277 8.06 -3.44 4.76
C GLN A 277 9.13 -3.92 5.76
N LEU A 278 9.00 -5.14 6.27
CA LEU A 278 9.98 -5.73 7.17
C LEU A 278 11.36 -5.91 6.51
N LYS A 279 11.38 -6.32 5.24
CA LYS A 279 12.63 -6.44 4.47
C LYS A 279 13.37 -5.10 4.44
N GLN A 280 12.69 -4.01 4.10
CA GLN A 280 13.28 -2.67 4.04
C GLN A 280 13.75 -2.18 5.43
N ALA A 281 12.96 -2.43 6.48
CA ALA A 281 13.34 -2.08 7.85
C ALA A 281 14.59 -2.85 8.32
N ARG A 282 14.72 -4.13 7.95
CA ARG A 282 15.92 -4.93 8.27
C ARG A 282 17.15 -4.48 7.49
N GLU A 283 17.01 -4.13 6.22
CA GLU A 283 18.10 -3.56 5.43
C GLU A 283 18.59 -2.24 6.03
N LEU A 284 17.66 -1.40 6.51
CA LEU A 284 17.99 -0.18 7.26
C LEU A 284 18.75 -0.50 8.56
N GLN A 285 18.28 -1.46 9.35
CA GLN A 285 18.93 -1.88 10.60
C GLN A 285 20.36 -2.35 10.35
N GLN A 286 20.58 -3.16 9.32
CA GLN A 286 21.92 -3.62 8.94
C GLN A 286 22.81 -2.46 8.50
N ALA A 287 22.30 -1.56 7.66
CA ALA A 287 23.04 -0.40 7.17
C ALA A 287 23.49 0.55 8.29
N LEU A 288 22.72 0.66 9.36
CA LEU A 288 23.06 1.52 10.50
C LEU A 288 24.02 0.85 11.50
N SER A 289 24.14 -0.48 11.46
CA SER A 289 24.98 -1.27 12.38
C SER A 289 26.40 -1.50 11.86
N GLY A 290 26.68 -1.25 10.57
CA GLY A 290 28.01 -1.33 9.93
C GLY A 290 28.65 0.01 9.85
#